data_c2761d65d7e817013413134bcde4dc57
#
_entry.id   c2761d65d7e817013413134bcde4dc57
#
_cell.length_a   1.000
_cell.length_b   1.000
_cell.length_c   1.000
_cell.angle_alpha   90.00
_cell.angle_beta   90.00
_cell.angle_gamma   90.00
#
_symmetry.space_group_name_H-M   'P 1'
#
loop_
_entity.id
_entity.type
_entity.pdbx_description
1 polymer ?
#
loop_
_entity_poly.entity_id
_entity_poly.type
_entity_poly.pdbx_seq_one_letter_code
_entity_poly.pdbx_strand_id
1 'polypeptide(L)'
;MLFLLQEVLPPYTFEAARTTIEDILKQPRGGLLSFGFLFALYVSTNGINSLIDSFNQSYHGIEVRSAFQQRMVSVYLTLMLAIIVILSIALIVFAEIATNYLQTKNLLNAGPRILLLQTGKWIILIAMALCMISFLYFFGPSKKNKRPFISVGSVTATILLIATSIGFNYFIANFSQYNKLYGSIGTLIVILIWINFNSLQLIIGFELNASIENAKRSKSGKKKLIPGDQSGKDLPGESKIYRSI
;
A
#
# COMPACT_ATOMS: atom_id res chain seq x y z
N MET A 1 19.93 -7.88 -13.05
CA MET A 1 18.68 -7.10 -12.94
C MET A 1 17.50 -7.84 -13.57
N LEU A 2 17.54 -8.24 -14.82
CA LEU A 2 16.46 -9.01 -15.48
C LEU A 2 16.10 -10.32 -14.77
N PHE A 3 17.10 -11.06 -14.27
CA PHE A 3 16.91 -12.32 -13.54
C PHE A 3 16.07 -12.17 -12.26
N LEU A 4 16.15 -11.01 -11.61
CA LEU A 4 15.44 -10.71 -10.35
C LEU A 4 13.98 -10.33 -10.58
N LEU A 5 13.71 -9.70 -11.71
CA LEU A 5 12.34 -9.39 -12.13
C LEU A 5 11.57 -10.67 -12.49
N GLN A 6 12.27 -11.72 -12.92
CA GLN A 6 11.69 -13.02 -13.25
C GLN A 6 11.13 -13.76 -12.02
N GLU A 7 11.71 -13.53 -10.86
CA GLU A 7 11.29 -14.18 -9.60
C GLU A 7 10.11 -13.47 -8.91
N VAL A 8 9.97 -12.17 -9.18
CA VAL A 8 8.95 -11.31 -8.53
C VAL A 8 7.75 -11.06 -9.44
N LEU A 9 7.95 -11.06 -10.75
CA LEU A 9 6.89 -10.77 -11.73
C LEU A 9 6.34 -12.06 -12.34
N PRO A 10 5.02 -12.09 -12.62
CA PRO A 10 4.45 -13.16 -13.44
C PRO A 10 5.19 -13.31 -14.77
N PRO A 11 5.38 -14.53 -15.30
CA PRO A 11 6.21 -14.81 -16.48
C PRO A 11 5.91 -13.91 -17.69
N TYR A 12 4.64 -13.59 -17.93
CA TYR A 12 4.23 -12.73 -19.04
C TYR A 12 4.54 -11.26 -18.83
N THR A 13 4.42 -10.78 -17.58
CA THR A 13 4.78 -9.40 -17.21
C THR A 13 6.29 -9.24 -17.28
N PHE A 14 7.04 -10.29 -16.94
CA PHE A 14 8.49 -10.32 -17.07
C PHE A 14 8.94 -10.21 -18.53
N GLU A 15 8.36 -11.00 -19.45
CA GLU A 15 8.73 -10.93 -20.87
C GLU A 15 8.41 -9.56 -21.50
N ALA A 16 7.27 -8.97 -21.18
CA ALA A 16 6.93 -7.62 -21.62
C ALA A 16 7.89 -6.56 -21.06
N ALA A 17 8.23 -6.66 -19.77
CA ALA A 17 9.18 -5.77 -19.12
C ALA A 17 10.60 -5.97 -19.67
N ARG A 18 11.01 -7.21 -19.91
CA ARG A 18 12.32 -7.57 -20.48
C ARG A 18 12.53 -6.93 -21.84
N THR A 19 11.58 -7.09 -22.75
CA THR A 19 11.68 -6.51 -24.10
C THR A 19 11.82 -5.00 -24.03
N THR A 20 11.01 -4.34 -23.18
CA THR A 20 11.07 -2.89 -22.99
C THR A 20 12.41 -2.45 -22.37
N ILE A 21 12.91 -3.16 -21.37
CA ILE A 21 14.19 -2.85 -20.71
C ILE A 21 15.36 -3.06 -21.68
N GLU A 22 15.35 -4.15 -22.46
CA GLU A 22 16.39 -4.41 -23.46
C GLU A 22 16.41 -3.34 -24.55
N ASP A 23 15.25 -2.88 -25.01
CA ASP A 23 15.16 -1.79 -26.00
C ASP A 23 15.67 -0.46 -25.44
N ILE A 24 15.33 -0.12 -24.20
CA ILE A 24 15.83 1.07 -23.52
C ILE A 24 17.34 1.05 -23.35
N LEU A 25 17.90 -0.12 -23.00
CA LEU A 25 19.35 -0.28 -22.79
C LEU A 25 20.14 -0.27 -24.11
N LYS A 26 19.57 -0.82 -25.19
CA LYS A 26 20.22 -0.88 -26.51
C LYS A 26 20.21 0.44 -27.27
N GLN A 27 19.23 1.31 -26.99
CA GLN A 27 19.09 2.61 -27.66
C GLN A 27 19.02 3.75 -26.62
N PRO A 28 20.16 4.34 -26.21
CA PRO A 28 20.16 5.44 -25.25
C PRO A 28 19.56 6.73 -25.85
N ARG A 29 18.24 6.83 -25.80
CA ARG A 29 17.50 8.04 -26.19
C ARG A 29 17.29 8.92 -24.94
N GLY A 30 18.33 9.62 -24.48
CA GLY A 30 18.33 10.36 -23.24
C GLY A 30 17.16 11.36 -23.08
N GLY A 31 16.77 12.05 -24.16
CA GLY A 31 15.63 12.98 -24.13
C GLY A 31 14.28 12.27 -23.93
N LEU A 32 14.05 11.15 -24.61
CA LEU A 32 12.83 10.35 -24.47
C LEU A 32 12.74 9.70 -23.09
N LEU A 33 13.87 9.26 -22.53
CA LEU A 33 13.96 8.69 -21.18
C LEU A 33 13.62 9.72 -20.10
N SER A 34 14.15 10.94 -20.22
CA SER A 34 13.87 12.04 -19.28
C SER A 34 12.41 12.47 -19.33
N PHE A 35 11.85 12.65 -20.51
CA PHE A 35 10.43 12.98 -20.66
C PHE A 35 9.52 11.85 -20.16
N GLY A 36 9.82 10.60 -20.52
CA GLY A 36 9.07 9.43 -20.06
C GLY A 36 9.12 9.27 -18.54
N PHE A 37 10.25 9.54 -17.91
CA PHE A 37 10.38 9.53 -16.44
C PHE A 37 9.51 10.60 -15.78
N LEU A 38 9.57 11.84 -16.25
CA LEU A 38 8.75 12.93 -15.72
C LEU A 38 7.25 12.65 -15.90
N PHE A 39 6.88 12.13 -17.07
CA PHE A 39 5.50 11.73 -17.34
C PHE A 39 5.03 10.59 -16.45
N ALA A 40 5.86 9.55 -16.26
CA ALA A 40 5.57 8.46 -15.34
C ALA A 40 5.42 8.94 -13.89
N LEU A 41 6.27 9.86 -13.44
CA LEU A 41 6.18 10.48 -12.12
C LEU A 41 4.86 11.26 -11.96
N TYR A 42 4.48 12.02 -12.97
CA TYR A 42 3.21 12.76 -13.00
C TYR A 42 2.01 11.82 -12.90
N VAL A 43 1.95 10.77 -13.73
CA VAL A 43 0.85 9.79 -13.74
C VAL A 43 0.80 9.01 -12.40
N SER A 44 1.95 8.58 -11.87
CA SER A 44 2.03 7.90 -10.57
C SER A 44 1.51 8.80 -9.44
N THR A 45 1.87 10.09 -9.46
CA THR A 45 1.37 11.05 -8.48
C THR A 45 -0.15 11.23 -8.57
N ASN A 46 -0.74 11.17 -9.78
CA ASN A 46 -2.20 11.19 -9.96
C ASN A 46 -2.86 9.95 -9.34
N GLY A 47 -2.26 8.77 -9.51
CA GLY A 47 -2.74 7.54 -8.87
C GLY A 47 -2.75 7.64 -7.35
N ILE A 48 -1.66 8.12 -6.74
CA ILE A 48 -1.59 8.36 -5.29
C ILE A 48 -2.62 9.41 -4.85
N ASN A 49 -2.81 10.47 -5.62
CA ASN A 49 -3.83 11.47 -5.31
C ASN A 49 -5.24 10.86 -5.27
N SER A 50 -5.59 10.00 -6.24
CA SER A 50 -6.88 9.30 -6.28
C SER A 50 -7.07 8.35 -5.09
N LEU A 51 -6.00 7.67 -4.64
CA LEU A 51 -6.04 6.87 -3.41
C LEU A 51 -6.29 7.74 -2.17
N ILE A 52 -5.64 8.89 -2.07
CA ILE A 52 -5.85 9.86 -0.96
C ILE A 52 -7.30 10.34 -0.97
N ASP A 53 -7.88 10.64 -2.13
CA ASP A 53 -9.28 11.04 -2.27
C ASP A 53 -10.22 9.94 -1.77
N SER A 54 -9.97 8.69 -2.14
CA SER A 54 -10.72 7.54 -1.64
C SER A 54 -10.62 7.39 -0.13
N PHE A 55 -9.43 7.59 0.45
CA PHE A 55 -9.23 7.56 1.91
C PHE A 55 -9.96 8.70 2.61
N ASN A 56 -9.98 9.89 2.03
CA ASN A 56 -10.69 11.02 2.59
C ASN A 56 -12.21 10.80 2.59
N GLN A 57 -12.77 10.14 1.57
CA GLN A 57 -14.18 9.81 1.50
C GLN A 57 -14.64 8.84 2.60
N SER A 58 -13.76 7.97 3.09
CA SER A 58 -14.08 7.04 4.19
C SER A 58 -14.34 7.74 5.54
N TYR A 59 -14.08 9.05 5.65
CA TYR A 59 -14.30 9.83 6.87
C TYR A 59 -15.44 10.82 6.74
N HIS A 60 -16.46 10.70 7.59
CA HIS A 60 -17.50 11.69 7.72
C HIS A 60 -17.00 12.94 8.47
N GLY A 61 -17.15 14.12 7.89
CA GLY A 61 -16.75 15.40 8.51
C GLY A 61 -15.27 15.76 8.30
N ILE A 62 -14.90 16.02 7.06
CA ILE A 62 -13.52 16.19 6.60
C ILE A 62 -13.08 17.65 6.68
N GLU A 63 -11.93 17.88 7.33
CA GLU A 63 -11.09 19.02 7.00
C GLU A 63 -10.44 18.73 5.63
N VAL A 64 -10.92 19.40 4.59
CA VAL A 64 -10.41 19.22 3.23
C VAL A 64 -9.09 20.00 3.11
N ARG A 65 -8.00 19.30 2.78
CA ARG A 65 -6.77 20.00 2.38
C ARG A 65 -7.03 20.82 1.11
N SER A 66 -6.34 21.96 0.95
CA SER A 66 -6.36 22.66 -0.33
C SER A 66 -5.79 21.75 -1.44
N ALA A 67 -6.26 21.89 -2.67
CA ALA A 67 -5.82 21.07 -3.81
C ALA A 67 -4.30 21.08 -3.98
N PHE A 68 -3.66 22.21 -3.74
CA PHE A 68 -2.20 22.33 -3.79
C PHE A 68 -1.50 21.52 -2.69
N GLN A 69 -1.99 21.61 -1.44
CA GLN A 69 -1.42 20.84 -0.32
C GLN A 69 -1.59 19.34 -0.54
N GLN A 70 -2.74 18.91 -1.04
CA GLN A 70 -2.97 17.50 -1.36
C GLN A 70 -2.02 17.02 -2.46
N ARG A 71 -1.80 17.84 -3.50
CA ARG A 71 -0.84 17.54 -4.57
C ARG A 71 0.58 17.38 -4.04
N MET A 72 1.02 18.26 -3.14
CA MET A 72 2.35 18.17 -2.52
C MET A 72 2.50 16.88 -1.68
N VAL A 73 1.47 16.49 -0.94
CA VAL A 73 1.47 15.22 -0.19
C VAL A 73 1.53 14.03 -1.15
N SER A 74 0.80 14.06 -2.27
CA SER A 74 0.84 12.99 -3.27
C SER A 74 2.22 12.83 -3.90
N VAL A 75 2.90 13.94 -4.23
CA VAL A 75 4.29 13.93 -4.73
C VAL A 75 5.23 13.35 -3.68
N TYR A 76 5.14 13.83 -2.43
CA TYR A 76 5.96 13.32 -1.34
C TYR A 76 5.79 11.81 -1.15
N LEU A 77 4.54 11.32 -1.09
CA LEU A 77 4.26 9.90 -0.95
C LEU A 77 4.77 9.10 -2.15
N THR A 78 4.59 9.59 -3.38
CA THR A 78 5.10 8.92 -4.58
C THR A 78 6.61 8.72 -4.49
N LEU A 79 7.36 9.77 -4.11
CA LEU A 79 8.82 9.68 -3.95
C LEU A 79 9.23 8.74 -2.83
N MET A 80 8.57 8.82 -1.67
CA MET A 80 8.83 7.91 -0.55
C MET A 80 8.57 6.44 -0.91
N LEU A 81 7.46 6.16 -1.59
CA LEU A 81 7.14 4.81 -2.07
C LEU A 81 8.16 4.33 -3.10
N ALA A 82 8.57 5.19 -4.03
CA ALA A 82 9.61 4.85 -5.01
C ALA A 82 10.94 4.47 -4.32
N ILE A 83 11.35 5.21 -3.29
CA ILE A 83 12.55 4.91 -2.51
C ILE A 83 12.40 3.53 -1.84
N ILE A 84 11.25 3.24 -1.20
CA ILE A 84 11.02 1.94 -0.54
C ILE A 84 11.08 0.80 -1.57
N VAL A 85 10.50 0.98 -2.76
CA VAL A 85 10.55 0.00 -3.85
C VAL A 85 11.99 -0.24 -4.30
N ILE A 86 12.76 0.84 -4.53
CA ILE A 86 14.18 0.74 -4.92
C ILE A 86 14.98 0.00 -3.86
N LEU A 87 14.78 0.31 -2.58
CA LEU A 87 15.44 -0.38 -1.47
C LEU A 87 15.03 -1.86 -1.39
N SER A 88 13.76 -2.18 -1.67
CA SER A 88 13.28 -3.57 -1.72
C SER A 88 13.98 -4.36 -2.83
N ILE A 89 14.10 -3.78 -4.02
CA ILE A 89 14.81 -4.38 -5.15
C ILE A 89 16.29 -4.56 -4.81
N ALA A 90 16.95 -3.52 -4.29
CA ALA A 90 18.34 -3.58 -3.89
C ALA A 90 18.60 -4.69 -2.85
N LEU A 91 17.68 -4.86 -1.89
CA LEU A 91 17.75 -5.92 -0.88
C LEU A 91 17.65 -7.32 -1.52
N ILE A 92 16.73 -7.53 -2.46
CA ILE A 92 16.57 -8.81 -3.17
C ILE A 92 17.88 -9.14 -3.90
N VAL A 93 18.42 -8.18 -4.67
CA VAL A 93 19.68 -8.34 -5.41
C VAL A 93 20.83 -8.68 -4.48
N PHE A 94 20.97 -7.91 -3.39
CA PHE A 94 22.05 -8.13 -2.42
C PHE A 94 21.94 -9.50 -1.75
N ALA A 95 20.73 -9.90 -1.35
CA ALA A 95 20.50 -11.20 -0.72
C ALA A 95 20.86 -12.36 -1.65
N GLU A 96 20.58 -12.24 -2.95
CA GLU A 96 20.93 -13.27 -3.93
C GLU A 96 22.45 -13.33 -4.17
N ILE A 97 23.11 -12.19 -4.36
CA ILE A 97 24.57 -12.12 -4.50
C ILE A 97 25.26 -12.71 -3.27
N ALA A 98 24.80 -12.34 -2.06
CA ALA A 98 25.35 -12.84 -0.82
C ALA A 98 25.17 -14.36 -0.68
N THR A 99 23.99 -14.88 -1.04
CA THR A 99 23.71 -16.32 -0.99
C THR A 99 24.61 -17.10 -1.95
N ASN A 100 24.74 -16.63 -3.20
CA ASN A 100 25.57 -17.25 -4.22
C ASN A 100 27.06 -17.22 -3.82
N TYR A 101 27.55 -16.09 -3.30
CA TYR A 101 28.93 -15.96 -2.83
C TYR A 101 29.24 -16.94 -1.69
N LEU A 102 28.34 -17.05 -0.70
CA LEU A 102 28.52 -17.95 0.44
C LEU A 102 28.45 -19.42 0.05
N GLN A 103 27.64 -19.78 -0.95
CA GLN A 103 27.59 -21.13 -1.52
C GLN A 103 28.89 -21.49 -2.26
N THR A 104 29.37 -20.58 -3.12
CA THR A 104 30.59 -20.79 -3.91
C THR A 104 31.84 -21.00 -3.02
N LYS A 105 31.89 -20.33 -1.86
CA LYS A 105 32.98 -20.45 -0.90
C LYS A 105 32.87 -21.65 0.05
N ASN A 106 31.84 -22.50 -0.11
CA ASN A 106 31.53 -23.61 0.80
C ASN A 106 31.42 -23.21 2.30
N LEU A 107 31.17 -21.91 2.55
CA LEU A 107 30.99 -21.36 3.89
C LEU A 107 29.61 -21.69 4.48
N LEU A 108 28.70 -22.08 3.61
CA LEU A 108 27.38 -22.57 3.99
C LEU A 108 27.29 -24.06 3.69
N ASN A 109 27.45 -24.90 4.72
CA ASN A 109 27.02 -26.30 4.62
C ASN A 109 25.53 -26.32 4.30
N ALA A 110 25.18 -27.00 3.20
CA ALA A 110 23.84 -27.06 2.64
C ALA A 110 22.78 -27.45 3.71
N GLY A 111 21.84 -26.59 3.96
CA GLY A 111 20.67 -26.87 4.78
C GLY A 111 20.16 -25.66 5.57
N PRO A 112 20.39 -25.58 6.90
CA PRO A 112 19.65 -24.63 7.74
C PRO A 112 20.06 -23.16 7.54
N ARG A 113 21.29 -22.88 7.12
CA ARG A 113 21.77 -21.50 6.93
C ARG A 113 21.21 -20.84 5.68
N ILE A 114 21.05 -21.60 4.59
CA ILE A 114 20.43 -21.11 3.35
C ILE A 114 18.95 -20.84 3.62
N LEU A 115 18.27 -21.74 4.33
CA LEU A 115 16.87 -21.55 4.73
C LEU A 115 16.71 -20.28 5.58
N LEU A 116 17.62 -20.02 6.52
CA LEU A 116 17.59 -18.81 7.35
C LEU A 116 17.73 -17.54 6.51
N LEU A 117 18.63 -17.51 5.52
CA LEU A 117 18.80 -16.35 4.63
C LEU A 117 17.57 -16.13 3.75
N GLN A 118 17.00 -17.19 3.18
CA GLN A 118 15.79 -17.10 2.39
C GLN A 118 14.58 -16.63 3.21
N THR A 119 14.40 -17.20 4.40
CA THR A 119 13.33 -16.79 5.31
C THR A 119 13.50 -15.34 5.74
N GLY A 120 14.73 -14.94 6.08
CA GLY A 120 15.08 -13.56 6.43
C GLY A 120 14.73 -12.57 5.31
N LYS A 121 15.06 -12.90 4.05
CA LYS A 121 14.69 -12.11 2.87
C LYS A 121 13.17 -11.88 2.81
N TRP A 122 12.36 -12.92 2.94
CA TRP A 122 10.91 -12.81 2.89
C TRP A 122 10.32 -11.99 4.03
N ILE A 123 10.83 -12.17 5.26
CA ILE A 123 10.40 -11.37 6.41
C ILE A 123 10.65 -9.88 6.17
N ILE A 124 11.82 -9.52 5.65
CA ILE A 124 12.15 -8.12 5.39
C ILE A 124 11.28 -7.56 4.27
N LEU A 125 11.03 -8.31 3.19
CA LEU A 125 10.13 -7.88 2.11
C LEU A 125 8.70 -7.63 2.60
N ILE A 126 8.18 -8.52 3.44
CA ILE A 126 6.86 -8.33 4.07
C ILE A 126 6.86 -7.09 4.96
N ALA A 127 7.93 -6.88 5.75
CA ALA A 127 8.06 -5.69 6.58
C ALA A 127 8.13 -4.39 5.75
N MET A 128 8.81 -4.41 4.60
CA MET A 128 8.87 -3.27 3.68
C MET A 128 7.51 -3.00 3.03
N ALA A 129 6.76 -4.03 2.63
CA ALA A 129 5.39 -3.89 2.13
C ALA A 129 4.46 -3.29 3.21
N LEU A 130 4.55 -3.78 4.45
CA LEU A 130 3.82 -3.23 5.58
C LEU A 130 4.20 -1.76 5.84
N CYS A 131 5.47 -1.43 5.76
CA CYS A 131 5.97 -0.07 5.91
C CYS A 131 5.40 0.85 4.82
N MET A 132 5.41 0.41 3.55
CA MET A 132 4.86 1.14 2.41
C MET A 132 3.36 1.46 2.61
N ILE A 133 2.56 0.46 2.98
CA ILE A 133 1.13 0.63 3.24
C ILE A 133 0.90 1.55 4.45
N SER A 134 1.72 1.38 5.50
CA SER A 134 1.67 2.23 6.70
C SER A 134 1.97 3.70 6.39
N PHE A 135 2.94 4.00 5.51
CA PHE A 135 3.19 5.35 5.02
C PHE A 135 1.98 5.95 4.31
N LEU A 136 1.34 5.20 3.41
CA LEU A 136 0.13 5.63 2.72
C LEU A 136 -0.99 5.97 3.71
N TYR A 137 -1.22 5.13 4.71
CA TYR A 137 -2.32 5.31 5.67
C TYR A 137 -2.06 6.39 6.70
N PHE A 138 -0.78 6.65 7.01
CA PHE A 138 -0.40 7.64 8.00
C PHE A 138 -0.35 9.05 7.41
N PHE A 139 0.26 9.21 6.23
CA PHE A 139 0.47 10.52 5.61
C PHE A 139 -0.59 10.90 4.58
N GLY A 140 -1.26 9.91 3.96
CA GLY A 140 -2.28 10.12 2.92
C GLY A 140 -3.48 10.95 3.40
N PRO A 141 -4.20 10.53 4.43
CA PRO A 141 -5.44 11.18 4.83
C PRO A 141 -5.24 12.62 5.29
N SER A 142 -6.22 13.48 4.97
CA SER A 142 -6.21 14.90 5.38
C SER A 142 -6.34 15.06 6.89
N LYS A 143 -7.08 14.16 7.53
CA LYS A 143 -7.34 14.20 8.96
C LYS A 143 -6.15 13.65 9.74
N LYS A 144 -5.46 14.54 10.47
CA LYS A 144 -4.39 14.16 11.41
C LYS A 144 -5.00 13.57 12.68
N ASN A 145 -5.24 12.29 12.70
CA ASN A 145 -5.62 11.57 13.92
C ASN A 145 -4.38 10.98 14.59
N LYS A 146 -4.42 10.85 15.93
CA LYS A 146 -3.38 10.13 16.72
C LYS A 146 -3.47 8.63 16.43
N ARG A 147 -3.03 8.21 15.24
CA ARG A 147 -2.98 6.79 14.86
C ARG A 147 -1.58 6.25 15.03
N PRO A 148 -1.44 4.98 15.44
CA PRO A 148 -0.15 4.33 15.35
C PRO A 148 0.26 4.23 13.87
N PHE A 149 1.55 4.31 13.59
CA PHE A 149 2.10 4.15 12.25
C PHE A 149 1.73 2.77 11.67
N ILE A 150 1.97 1.71 12.44
CA ILE A 150 1.47 0.36 12.12
C ILE A 150 0.08 0.23 12.73
N SER A 151 -0.92 0.05 11.89
CA SER A 151 -2.33 -0.03 12.26
C SER A 151 -2.92 -1.39 11.91
N VAL A 152 -4.05 -1.73 12.51
CA VAL A 152 -4.76 -2.98 12.17
C VAL A 152 -5.06 -3.06 10.68
N GLY A 153 -5.49 -1.94 10.07
CA GLY A 153 -5.77 -1.91 8.63
C GLY A 153 -4.53 -2.06 7.77
N SER A 154 -3.35 -1.51 8.16
CA SER A 154 -2.12 -1.72 7.37
C SER A 154 -1.66 -3.17 7.42
N VAL A 155 -1.80 -3.84 8.57
CA VAL A 155 -1.51 -5.28 8.69
C VAL A 155 -2.49 -6.10 7.84
N THR A 156 -3.80 -5.81 7.93
CA THR A 156 -4.82 -6.50 7.13
C THR A 156 -4.58 -6.30 5.63
N ALA A 157 -4.31 -5.08 5.19
CA ALA A 157 -4.00 -4.81 3.78
C ALA A 157 -2.75 -5.56 3.30
N THR A 158 -1.71 -5.67 4.14
CA THR A 158 -0.50 -6.44 3.82
C THR A 158 -0.81 -7.92 3.69
N ILE A 159 -1.62 -8.49 4.58
CA ILE A 159 -2.06 -9.90 4.50
C ILE A 159 -2.86 -10.14 3.23
N LEU A 160 -3.81 -9.26 2.92
CA LEU A 160 -4.61 -9.33 1.69
C LEU A 160 -3.72 -9.22 0.44
N LEU A 161 -2.72 -8.34 0.44
CA LEU A 161 -1.76 -8.19 -0.65
C LEU A 161 -0.99 -9.50 -0.91
N ILE A 162 -0.52 -10.15 0.15
CA ILE A 162 0.19 -11.44 0.04
C ILE A 162 -0.77 -12.51 -0.48
N ALA A 163 -1.96 -12.63 0.11
CA ALA A 163 -2.96 -13.63 -0.29
C ALA A 163 -3.38 -13.46 -1.76
N THR A 164 -3.64 -12.22 -2.18
CA THR A 164 -3.97 -11.91 -3.58
C THR A 164 -2.80 -12.18 -4.51
N SER A 165 -1.55 -11.87 -4.10
CA SER A 165 -0.37 -12.17 -4.92
C SER A 165 -0.22 -13.68 -5.17
N ILE A 166 -0.44 -14.50 -4.16
CA ILE A 166 -0.40 -15.97 -4.28
C ILE A 166 -1.54 -16.45 -5.18
N GLY A 167 -2.78 -15.99 -4.93
CA GLY A 167 -3.95 -16.36 -5.73
C GLY A 167 -3.83 -15.91 -7.19
N PHE A 168 -3.29 -14.72 -7.42
CA PHE A 168 -3.09 -14.18 -8.75
C PHE A 168 -1.99 -14.91 -9.53
N ASN A 169 -0.92 -15.33 -8.87
CA ASN A 169 0.10 -16.17 -9.48
C ASN A 169 -0.48 -17.52 -9.95
N TYR A 170 -1.31 -18.15 -9.12
CA TYR A 170 -2.04 -19.37 -9.51
C TYR A 170 -2.99 -19.12 -10.69
N PHE A 171 -3.73 -18.01 -10.67
CA PHE A 171 -4.61 -17.62 -11.78
C PHE A 171 -3.82 -17.45 -13.09
N ILE A 172 -2.71 -16.72 -13.09
CA ILE A 172 -1.89 -16.51 -14.29
C ILE A 172 -1.29 -17.81 -14.81
N ALA A 173 -0.81 -18.69 -13.94
CA ALA A 173 -0.25 -19.97 -14.33
C ALA A 173 -1.25 -20.82 -15.13
N ASN A 174 -2.55 -20.74 -14.80
CA ASN A 174 -3.62 -21.42 -15.50
C ASN A 174 -4.20 -20.62 -16.69
N PHE A 175 -3.89 -19.32 -16.78
CA PHE A 175 -4.43 -18.42 -17.80
C PHE A 175 -3.66 -18.44 -19.12
N SER A 176 -2.62 -19.25 -19.23
CA SER A 176 -1.74 -19.30 -20.42
C SER A 176 -2.47 -19.67 -21.72
N GLN A 177 -3.57 -20.42 -21.63
CA GLN A 177 -4.39 -20.77 -22.80
C GLN A 177 -5.18 -19.57 -23.35
N TYR A 178 -5.61 -18.65 -22.47
CA TYR A 178 -6.36 -17.46 -22.85
C TYR A 178 -5.47 -16.45 -23.61
N ASN A 179 -4.19 -16.38 -23.23
CA ASN A 179 -3.22 -15.51 -23.88
C ASN A 179 -2.92 -15.94 -25.34
N LYS A 180 -3.07 -17.23 -25.67
CA LYS A 180 -2.96 -17.72 -27.05
C LYS A 180 -4.06 -17.17 -27.96
N LEU A 181 -5.24 -16.84 -27.41
CA LEU A 181 -6.38 -16.32 -28.16
C LEU A 181 -6.32 -14.80 -28.33
N TYR A 182 -5.88 -14.07 -27.30
CA TYR A 182 -5.96 -12.62 -27.24
C TYR A 182 -4.60 -11.89 -27.35
N GLY A 183 -3.47 -12.63 -27.37
CA GLY A 183 -2.13 -12.05 -27.53
C GLY A 183 -1.81 -10.96 -26.50
N SER A 184 -1.26 -9.85 -26.95
CA SER A 184 -0.86 -8.70 -26.09
C SER A 184 -2.02 -8.04 -25.33
N ILE A 185 -3.26 -8.12 -25.85
CA ILE A 185 -4.45 -7.58 -25.18
C ILE A 185 -4.74 -8.38 -23.89
N GLY A 186 -4.51 -9.69 -23.89
CA GLY A 186 -4.64 -10.53 -22.70
C GLY A 186 -3.72 -10.08 -21.57
N THR A 187 -2.47 -9.76 -21.89
CA THR A 187 -1.49 -9.24 -20.91
C THR A 187 -1.95 -7.91 -20.30
N LEU A 188 -2.47 -7.01 -21.11
CA LEU A 188 -2.98 -5.71 -20.65
C LEU A 188 -4.16 -5.89 -19.68
N ILE A 189 -5.11 -6.79 -20.01
CA ILE A 189 -6.25 -7.11 -19.12
C ILE A 189 -5.76 -7.66 -17.78
N VAL A 190 -4.81 -8.59 -17.81
CA VAL A 190 -4.21 -9.17 -16.58
C VAL A 190 -3.59 -8.10 -15.70
N ILE A 191 -2.83 -7.16 -16.27
CA ILE A 191 -2.22 -6.05 -15.53
C ILE A 191 -3.29 -5.14 -14.91
N LEU A 192 -4.35 -4.81 -15.66
CA LEU A 192 -5.45 -3.97 -15.14
C LEU A 192 -6.18 -4.65 -13.98
N ILE A 193 -6.45 -5.96 -14.08
CA ILE A 193 -7.05 -6.74 -12.99
C ILE A 193 -6.13 -6.73 -11.77
N TRP A 194 -4.83 -6.94 -11.95
CA TRP A 194 -3.83 -6.89 -10.88
C TRP A 194 -3.82 -5.55 -10.15
N ILE A 195 -3.78 -4.45 -10.88
CA ILE A 195 -3.83 -3.09 -10.31
C ILE A 195 -5.14 -2.88 -9.55
N ASN A 196 -6.27 -3.33 -10.11
CA ASN A 196 -7.58 -3.19 -9.48
C ASN A 196 -7.63 -3.93 -8.13
N PHE A 197 -7.20 -5.18 -8.05
CA PHE A 197 -7.14 -5.94 -6.79
C PHE A 197 -6.24 -5.27 -5.76
N ASN A 198 -5.05 -4.78 -6.16
CA ASN A 198 -4.17 -4.08 -5.25
C ASN A 198 -4.77 -2.78 -4.70
N SER A 199 -5.46 -2.01 -5.54
CA SER A 199 -6.16 -0.80 -5.13
C SER A 199 -7.30 -1.10 -4.16
N LEU A 200 -8.08 -2.14 -4.43
CA LEU A 200 -9.20 -2.57 -3.58
C LEU A 200 -8.72 -2.96 -2.16
N GLN A 201 -7.63 -3.70 -2.06
CA GLN A 201 -7.04 -4.11 -0.78
C GLN A 201 -6.59 -2.91 0.07
N LEU A 202 -5.98 -1.91 -0.57
CA LEU A 202 -5.60 -0.67 0.11
C LEU A 202 -6.83 0.08 0.64
N ILE A 203 -7.92 0.12 -0.13
CA ILE A 203 -9.15 0.78 0.31
C ILE A 203 -9.79 0.01 1.48
N ILE A 204 -9.93 -1.33 1.37
CA ILE A 204 -10.51 -2.17 2.43
C ILE A 204 -9.73 -2.04 3.74
N GLY A 205 -8.40 -2.12 3.70
CA GLY A 205 -7.58 -1.98 4.89
C GLY A 205 -7.69 -0.58 5.51
N PHE A 206 -7.83 0.45 4.69
CA PHE A 206 -8.03 1.80 5.18
C PHE A 206 -9.42 2.00 5.80
N GLU A 207 -10.48 1.48 5.18
CA GLU A 207 -11.84 1.50 5.73
C GLU A 207 -11.95 0.77 7.06
N LEU A 208 -11.23 -0.34 7.23
CA LEU A 208 -11.15 -1.02 8.50
C LEU A 208 -10.59 -0.10 9.60
N ASN A 209 -9.51 0.64 9.30
CA ASN A 209 -8.97 1.64 10.23
C ASN A 209 -9.99 2.74 10.56
N ALA A 210 -10.68 3.24 9.54
CA ALA A 210 -11.70 4.29 9.70
C ALA A 210 -12.86 3.80 10.57
N SER A 211 -13.34 2.58 10.35
CA SER A 211 -14.42 1.94 11.11
C SER A 211 -14.04 1.72 12.57
N ILE A 212 -12.83 1.22 12.85
CA ILE A 212 -12.32 1.04 14.23
C ILE A 212 -12.26 2.40 14.95
N GLU A 213 -11.81 3.44 14.27
CA GLU A 213 -11.71 4.76 14.86
C GLU A 213 -13.09 5.36 15.14
N ASN A 214 -14.05 5.25 14.22
CA ASN A 214 -15.41 5.72 14.39
C ASN A 214 -16.09 5.00 15.57
N ALA A 215 -15.89 3.68 15.71
CA ALA A 215 -16.39 2.90 16.85
C ALA A 215 -15.82 3.37 18.19
N LYS A 216 -14.50 3.67 18.25
CA LYS A 216 -13.85 4.21 19.45
C LYS A 216 -14.41 5.59 19.84
N ARG A 217 -14.65 6.46 18.87
CA ARG A 217 -15.23 7.80 19.10
C ARG A 217 -16.65 7.74 19.61
N SER A 218 -17.48 6.87 19.03
CA SER A 218 -18.86 6.64 19.47
C SER A 218 -18.90 6.17 20.94
N LYS A 219 -18.04 5.24 21.34
CA LYS A 219 -17.92 4.79 22.74
C LYS A 219 -17.45 5.92 23.67
N SER A 220 -16.51 6.74 23.25
CA SER A 220 -16.01 7.88 24.03
C SER A 220 -17.05 8.99 24.17
N GLY A 221 -17.82 9.27 23.11
CA GLY A 221 -18.94 10.21 23.13
C GLY A 221 -20.08 9.77 24.06
N LYS A 222 -20.45 8.50 24.02
CA LYS A 222 -21.43 7.93 24.96
C LYS A 222 -20.96 7.99 26.43
N LYS A 223 -19.67 7.79 26.68
CA LYS A 223 -19.09 7.90 28.03
C LYS A 223 -19.07 9.33 28.56
N LYS A 224 -19.03 10.34 27.67
CA LYS A 224 -19.16 11.77 28.03
C LYS A 224 -20.61 12.21 28.24
N LEU A 225 -21.60 11.47 27.69
CA LEU A 225 -23.03 11.77 27.77
C LEU A 225 -23.73 11.02 28.92
N ILE A 226 -23.03 10.18 29.65
CA ILE A 226 -23.48 9.67 30.93
C ILE A 226 -23.00 10.71 31.97
N PRO A 227 -23.86 11.63 32.44
CA PRO A 227 -23.49 12.45 33.58
C PRO A 227 -23.26 11.49 34.75
N GLY A 228 -22.08 11.53 35.33
CA GLY A 228 -21.84 10.85 36.58
C GLY A 228 -22.93 11.21 37.54
N ASP A 229 -23.43 10.19 38.19
CA ASP A 229 -24.19 10.21 39.41
C ASP A 229 -23.99 11.49 40.22
N GLN A 230 -24.89 12.46 40.00
CA GLN A 230 -25.09 13.56 40.94
C GLN A 230 -26.09 13.09 41.98
N SER A 231 -25.63 12.17 42.82
CA SER A 231 -26.15 12.01 44.15
C SER A 231 -26.15 13.37 44.85
N GLY A 232 -27.32 13.93 45.00
CA GLY A 232 -27.65 14.89 46.05
C GLY A 232 -26.94 16.24 46.02
N LYS A 233 -27.43 17.16 45.18
CA LYS A 233 -27.49 18.57 45.60
C LYS A 233 -28.71 19.20 44.96
N ASP A 234 -29.71 19.43 45.79
CA ASP A 234 -30.91 20.20 45.52
C ASP A 234 -30.58 21.54 44.86
N LEU A 235 -31.19 21.80 43.73
CA LEU A 235 -31.28 23.16 43.19
C LEU A 235 -32.56 23.79 43.73
N PRO A 236 -32.47 24.83 44.58
CA PRO A 236 -33.64 25.62 44.96
C PRO A 236 -33.92 26.60 43.81
N GLY A 237 -35.12 26.52 43.22
CA GLY A 237 -35.69 27.62 42.50
C GLY A 237 -36.06 27.44 41.05
N GLU A 238 -36.96 26.53 40.71
CA GLU A 238 -37.81 26.66 39.51
C GLU A 238 -39.24 26.24 39.78
N SER A 239 -39.88 27.06 40.67
CA SER A 239 -41.35 27.08 40.77
C SER A 239 -41.81 28.50 40.55
N LYS A 240 -41.88 28.96 39.33
CA LYS A 240 -42.69 30.13 38.91
C LYS A 240 -42.40 30.43 37.44
N ILE A 241 -43.14 29.86 36.53
CA ILE A 241 -43.56 30.42 35.24
C ILE A 241 -44.36 29.30 34.51
N TYR A 242 -45.55 29.01 34.99
CA TYR A 242 -46.67 28.50 34.20
C TYR A 242 -47.97 28.79 34.97
N ARG A 243 -48.30 30.10 35.03
CA ARG A 243 -49.64 30.53 35.33
C ARG A 243 -49.81 31.92 34.73
N SER A 244 -50.27 31.94 33.50
CA SER A 244 -51.11 32.97 32.87
C SER A 244 -50.89 32.96 31.37
N ILE A 245 -51.73 32.43 30.66
CA ILE A 245 -52.63 32.82 29.58
C ILE A 245 -52.99 31.51 28.85
#